data_fb1af0f07bd8cfb10b1e98ce8da728f5
#
_entry.id   fb1af0f07bd8cfb10b1e98ce8da728f5
#
_cell.length_a   1.000
_cell.length_b   1.000
_cell.length_c   1.000
_cell.angle_alpha   90.00
_cell.angle_beta   90.00
_cell.angle_gamma   90.00
#
_symmetry.space_group_name_H-M   'P 1'
#
loop_
_entity.id
_entity.type
_entity.pdbx_description
1 polymer ?
#
loop_
_entity_poly.entity_id
_entity_poly.type
_entity_poly.pdbx_seq_one_letter_code
_entity_poly.pdbx_strand_id
1 'polypeptide(L)'
;QDRTGGDMATFYEAVIQFLGALNQRPEVAMAYTSYAMNFPQVSVDVDAAKCKRAGISPGAVLDALGSYCGGAYISNYNQFGKVYRVMMQASPEYRLDEQALGNMFVRNGTEMAPVSQFVTLNRVLGPETANRFNLYSAISIRRKDIRPVKCRK
;
A
#
# COMPACT_ATOMS: atom_id res chain seq x y z
N GLN A 1 -10.69 1.59 -17.07
CA GLN A 1 -10.83 0.36 -16.31
C GLN A 1 -10.44 -0.85 -17.15
N ASP A 2 -9.75 -1.79 -16.56
CA ASP A 2 -9.42 -3.05 -17.20
C ASP A 2 -10.59 -4.02 -17.02
N ARG A 3 -11.20 -4.47 -18.12
CA ARG A 3 -12.28 -5.47 -18.13
C ARG A 3 -11.79 -6.87 -18.47
N THR A 4 -10.51 -7.04 -18.76
CA THR A 4 -9.94 -8.32 -19.16
C THR A 4 -9.59 -9.20 -17.96
N GLY A 5 -9.43 -8.60 -16.78
CA GLY A 5 -9.01 -9.30 -15.56
C GLY A 5 -7.54 -9.73 -15.61
N GLY A 6 -6.75 -9.09 -16.47
CA GLY A 6 -5.34 -9.35 -16.63
C GLY A 6 -4.48 -8.86 -15.47
N ASP A 7 -3.19 -9.12 -15.58
CA ASP A 7 -2.20 -8.64 -14.62
C ASP A 7 -2.09 -7.12 -14.63
N MET A 8 -1.89 -6.53 -13.45
CA MET A 8 -1.80 -5.08 -13.27
C MET A 8 -0.61 -4.46 -14.01
N ALA A 9 0.48 -5.21 -14.19
CA ALA A 9 1.64 -4.75 -14.94
C ALA A 9 1.30 -4.55 -16.43
N THR A 10 0.67 -5.53 -17.05
CA THR A 10 0.20 -5.46 -18.45
C THR A 10 -0.81 -4.32 -18.65
N PHE A 11 -1.72 -4.15 -17.69
CA PHE A 11 -2.68 -3.04 -17.71
C PHE A 11 -1.98 -1.68 -17.62
N TYR A 12 -0.96 -1.55 -16.77
CA TYR A 12 -0.19 -0.31 -16.65
C TYR A 12 0.59 0.02 -17.93
N GLU A 13 1.19 -0.97 -18.59
CA GLU A 13 1.85 -0.78 -19.89
C GLU A 13 0.88 -0.26 -20.95
N ALA A 14 -0.32 -0.84 -21.03
CA ALA A 14 -1.37 -0.35 -21.95
C ALA A 14 -1.77 1.10 -21.63
N VAL A 15 -1.84 1.46 -20.36
CA VAL A 15 -2.12 2.85 -19.93
C VAL A 15 -1.01 3.81 -20.38
N ILE A 16 0.25 3.42 -20.26
CA ILE A 16 1.38 4.25 -20.70
C ILE A 16 1.35 4.44 -22.23
N GLN A 17 1.09 3.38 -23.00
CA GLN A 17 0.92 3.48 -24.46
C GLN A 17 -0.24 4.41 -24.83
N PHE A 18 -1.37 4.30 -24.14
CA PHE A 18 -2.52 5.17 -24.34
C PHE A 18 -2.20 6.64 -24.00
N LEU A 19 -1.46 6.89 -22.93
CA LEU A 19 -1.00 8.25 -22.58
C LEU A 19 -0.09 8.83 -23.67
N GLY A 20 0.82 8.01 -24.21
CA GLY A 20 1.68 8.40 -25.34
C GLY A 20 0.85 8.81 -26.56
N ALA A 21 -0.15 8.00 -26.92
CA ALA A 21 -1.05 8.31 -28.05
C ALA A 21 -1.89 9.57 -27.79
N LEU A 22 -2.36 9.80 -26.56
CA LEU A 22 -3.11 11.01 -26.19
C LEU A 22 -2.25 12.26 -26.30
N ASN A 23 -1.00 12.22 -25.85
CA ASN A 23 -0.11 13.37 -25.89
C ASN A 23 0.35 13.74 -27.31
N GLN A 24 0.16 12.84 -28.29
CA GLN A 24 0.41 13.14 -29.71
C GLN A 24 -0.77 13.84 -30.38
N ARG A 25 -1.92 13.93 -29.73
CA ARG A 25 -3.09 14.58 -30.29
C ARG A 25 -2.99 16.11 -30.20
N PRO A 26 -3.26 16.86 -31.28
CA PRO A 26 -3.14 18.33 -31.27
C PRO A 26 -4.18 19.02 -30.36
N GLU A 27 -5.27 18.32 -30.02
CA GLU A 27 -6.33 18.84 -29.14
C GLU A 27 -5.97 18.71 -27.63
N VAL A 28 -4.97 17.92 -27.32
CA VAL A 28 -4.56 17.61 -25.93
C VAL A 28 -3.28 18.36 -25.61
N ALA A 29 -3.34 19.29 -24.68
CA ALA A 29 -2.14 20.00 -24.23
C ALA A 29 -1.23 19.09 -23.39
N MET A 30 -1.82 18.25 -22.54
CA MET A 30 -1.09 17.30 -21.69
C MET A 30 -2.05 16.25 -21.13
N ALA A 31 -1.65 14.99 -21.19
CA ALA A 31 -2.30 13.89 -20.49
C ALA A 31 -1.32 13.22 -19.52
N TYR A 32 -1.75 12.95 -18.31
CA TYR A 32 -0.92 12.34 -17.28
C TYR A 32 -1.74 11.46 -16.32
N THR A 33 -1.05 10.56 -15.63
CA THR A 33 -1.60 9.81 -14.52
C THR A 33 -0.75 10.03 -13.26
N SER A 34 -1.39 10.03 -12.11
CA SER A 34 -0.69 10.02 -10.81
C SER A 34 -0.42 8.61 -10.31
N TYR A 35 -0.88 7.58 -11.03
CA TYR A 35 -0.63 6.20 -10.67
C TYR A 35 0.80 5.80 -11.03
N ALA A 36 1.51 5.18 -10.09
CA ALA A 36 2.86 4.69 -10.27
C ALA A 36 2.99 3.28 -9.70
N MET A 37 3.76 2.43 -10.37
CA MET A 37 4.07 1.06 -9.92
C MET A 37 5.46 0.92 -9.30
N ASN A 38 6.16 2.01 -9.12
CA ASN A 38 7.54 2.05 -8.60
C ASN A 38 7.63 2.57 -7.15
N PHE A 39 6.53 2.46 -6.40
CA PHE A 39 6.53 2.85 -4.99
C PHE A 39 7.31 1.80 -4.18
N PRO A 40 8.35 2.20 -3.42
CA PRO A 40 9.13 1.27 -2.62
C PRO A 40 8.30 0.72 -1.46
N GLN A 41 8.29 -0.61 -1.34
CA GLN A 41 7.56 -1.34 -0.32
C GLN A 41 8.45 -2.41 0.30
N VAL A 42 8.10 -2.86 1.49
CA VAL A 42 8.72 -4.01 2.13
C VAL A 42 7.71 -5.14 2.16
N SER A 43 8.00 -6.21 1.42
CA SER A 43 7.23 -7.46 1.49
C SER A 43 7.68 -8.26 2.72
N VAL A 44 6.71 -8.75 3.47
CA VAL A 44 6.92 -9.56 4.66
C VAL A 44 6.54 -10.99 4.35
N ASP A 45 7.52 -11.86 4.21
CA ASP A 45 7.32 -13.29 4.02
C ASP A 45 7.46 -14.04 5.34
N VAL A 46 6.37 -14.67 5.80
CA VAL A 46 6.34 -15.41 7.07
C VAL A 46 6.65 -16.88 6.82
N ASP A 47 7.68 -17.39 7.50
CA ASP A 47 8.02 -18.82 7.49
C ASP A 47 7.06 -19.61 8.39
N ALA A 48 6.01 -20.15 7.77
CA ALA A 48 5.00 -20.93 8.47
C ALA A 48 5.57 -22.18 9.17
N ALA A 49 6.66 -22.76 8.64
CA ALA A 49 7.28 -23.93 9.25
C ALA A 49 8.03 -23.57 10.54
N LYS A 50 8.73 -22.44 10.58
CA LYS A 50 9.35 -21.93 11.79
C LYS A 50 8.30 -21.53 12.83
N CYS A 51 7.25 -20.85 12.42
CA CYS A 51 6.13 -20.49 13.29
C CYS A 51 5.52 -21.73 13.96
N LYS A 52 5.22 -22.75 13.16
CA LYS A 52 4.63 -24.01 13.64
C LYS A 52 5.55 -24.73 14.66
N ARG A 53 6.87 -24.77 14.40
CA ARG A 53 7.83 -25.36 15.34
C ARG A 53 7.90 -24.60 16.67
N ALA A 54 7.76 -23.29 16.62
CA ALA A 54 7.74 -22.43 17.82
C ALA A 54 6.38 -22.37 18.50
N GLY A 55 5.32 -22.99 17.94
CA GLY A 55 3.98 -22.94 18.49
C GLY A 55 3.26 -21.61 18.29
N ILE A 56 3.72 -20.77 17.36
CA ILE A 56 3.16 -19.45 17.07
C ILE A 56 2.33 -19.55 15.78
N SER A 57 1.17 -18.91 15.74
CA SER A 57 0.41 -18.75 14.52
C SER A 57 1.08 -17.72 13.59
N PRO A 58 1.23 -18.00 12.25
CA PRO A 58 1.68 -17.00 11.30
C PRO A 58 0.83 -15.71 11.32
N GLY A 59 -0.48 -15.85 11.56
CA GLY A 59 -1.38 -14.71 11.73
C GLY A 59 -0.98 -13.81 12.89
N ALA A 60 -0.61 -14.39 14.03
CA ALA A 60 -0.19 -13.62 15.20
C ALA A 60 1.08 -12.79 14.94
N VAL A 61 2.00 -13.30 14.09
CA VAL A 61 3.20 -12.56 13.67
C VAL A 61 2.80 -11.37 12.79
N LEU A 62 1.90 -11.57 11.82
CA LEU A 62 1.42 -10.51 10.96
C LEU A 62 0.60 -9.46 11.71
N ASP A 63 -0.25 -9.89 12.65
CA ASP A 63 -1.06 -8.99 13.49
C ASP A 63 -0.17 -8.15 14.40
N ALA A 64 0.89 -8.72 14.95
CA ALA A 64 1.86 -7.98 15.74
C ALA A 64 2.55 -6.90 14.89
N LEU A 65 3.10 -7.26 13.71
CA LEU A 65 3.71 -6.31 12.79
C LEU A 65 2.72 -5.23 12.34
N GLY A 66 1.49 -5.61 11.99
CA GLY A 66 0.43 -4.69 11.63
C GLY A 66 0.13 -3.69 12.74
N SER A 67 0.08 -4.15 13.99
CA SER A 67 -0.15 -3.30 15.16
C SER A 67 1.01 -2.33 15.41
N TYR A 68 2.26 -2.80 15.28
CA TYR A 68 3.44 -1.95 15.45
C TYR A 68 3.53 -0.87 14.36
N CYS A 69 3.34 -1.24 13.09
CA CYS A 69 3.53 -0.34 11.95
C CYS A 69 2.28 0.47 11.64
N GLY A 70 1.12 -0.19 11.54
CA GLY A 70 -0.15 0.41 11.14
C GLY A 70 -0.98 1.00 12.27
N GLY A 71 -0.70 0.55 13.49
CA GLY A 71 -1.46 0.91 14.68
C GLY A 71 -2.64 -0.02 14.94
N ALA A 72 -2.82 -0.36 16.21
CA ALA A 72 -3.95 -1.14 16.71
C ALA A 72 -5.03 -0.21 17.27
N TYR A 73 -6.26 -0.43 16.86
CA TYR A 73 -7.41 0.21 17.47
C TYR A 73 -7.68 -0.45 18.84
N ILE A 74 -7.69 0.34 19.90
CA ILE A 74 -7.88 -0.16 21.28
C ILE A 74 -9.30 0.09 21.76
N SER A 75 -9.76 1.36 21.67
CA SER A 75 -11.08 1.74 22.18
C SER A 75 -11.51 3.10 21.65
N ASN A 76 -12.68 3.52 22.05
CA ASN A 76 -13.15 4.89 21.90
C ASN A 76 -13.31 5.54 23.29
N TYR A 77 -13.11 6.85 23.35
CA TYR A 77 -13.56 7.62 24.48
C TYR A 77 -14.39 8.83 24.04
N ASN A 78 -15.32 9.24 24.87
CA ASN A 78 -16.20 10.36 24.59
C ASN A 78 -15.78 11.58 25.39
N GLN A 79 -15.51 12.69 24.70
CA GLN A 79 -15.19 13.97 25.33
C GLN A 79 -15.75 15.12 24.50
N PHE A 80 -16.29 16.14 25.16
CA PHE A 80 -16.90 17.32 24.52
C PHE A 80 -17.98 16.97 23.46
N GLY A 81 -18.77 15.91 23.70
CA GLY A 81 -19.81 15.47 22.77
C GLY A 81 -19.29 14.82 21.49
N LYS A 82 -18.00 14.49 21.41
CA LYS A 82 -17.37 13.81 20.29
C LYS A 82 -16.77 12.48 20.71
N VAL A 83 -16.75 11.52 19.75
CA VAL A 83 -16.12 10.21 19.92
C VAL A 83 -14.71 10.28 19.34
N TYR A 84 -13.71 9.96 20.16
CA TYR A 84 -12.30 9.88 19.75
C TYR A 84 -11.84 8.44 19.74
N ARG A 85 -11.16 8.05 18.67
CA ARG A 85 -10.53 6.71 18.57
C ARG A 85 -9.20 6.70 19.28
N VAL A 86 -8.98 5.69 20.12
CA VAL A 86 -7.69 5.44 20.75
C VAL A 86 -6.94 4.41 19.90
N MET A 87 -5.83 4.84 19.33
CA MET A 87 -4.94 4.01 18.52
C MET A 87 -3.62 3.83 19.25
N MET A 88 -3.08 2.60 19.26
CA MET A 88 -1.76 2.29 19.79
C MET A 88 -0.84 1.92 18.63
N GLN A 89 0.35 2.49 18.60
CA GLN A 89 1.34 2.26 17.55
C GLN A 89 2.74 2.36 18.14
N ALA A 90 3.72 1.69 17.53
CA ALA A 90 5.10 1.86 17.92
C ALA A 90 5.58 3.30 17.67
N SER A 91 6.46 3.80 18.55
CA SER A 91 7.12 5.09 18.31
C SER A 91 7.89 5.08 16.98
N PRO A 92 7.97 6.21 16.26
CA PRO A 92 8.60 6.26 14.92
C PRO A 92 9.99 5.65 14.87
N GLU A 93 10.82 5.85 15.89
CA GLU A 93 12.18 5.33 15.99
C GLU A 93 12.28 3.79 15.93
N TYR A 94 11.20 3.07 16.32
CA TYR A 94 11.14 1.61 16.30
C TYR A 94 10.49 1.04 15.04
N ARG A 95 10.16 1.87 14.03
CA ARG A 95 9.51 1.42 12.79
C ARG A 95 10.02 2.10 11.53
N LEU A 96 11.17 2.82 11.61
CA LEU A 96 11.71 3.60 10.50
C LEU A 96 12.41 2.75 9.43
N ASP A 97 13.02 1.63 9.82
CA ASP A 97 13.80 0.80 8.92
C ASP A 97 13.53 -0.70 9.10
N GLU A 98 14.09 -1.50 8.21
CA GLU A 98 13.95 -2.97 8.24
C GLU A 98 14.58 -3.60 9.49
N GLN A 99 15.64 -2.99 10.02
CA GLN A 99 16.30 -3.48 11.23
C GLN A 99 15.41 -3.27 12.45
N ALA A 100 14.75 -2.13 12.53
CA ALA A 100 13.78 -1.85 13.57
C ALA A 100 12.60 -2.84 13.53
N LEU A 101 12.10 -3.17 12.33
CA LEU A 101 11.04 -4.17 12.14
C LEU A 101 11.48 -5.57 12.61
N GLY A 102 12.73 -5.96 12.32
CA GLY A 102 13.29 -7.24 12.77
C GLY A 102 13.44 -7.36 14.30
N ASN A 103 13.60 -6.24 14.98
CA ASN A 103 13.76 -6.18 16.44
C ASN A 103 12.42 -6.13 17.21
N MET A 104 11.30 -6.13 16.52
CA MET A 104 9.99 -6.23 17.15
C MET A 104 9.77 -7.63 17.74
N PHE A 105 8.91 -7.72 18.75
CA PHE A 105 8.64 -8.97 19.43
C PHE A 105 7.21 -9.42 19.22
N VAL A 106 7.03 -10.73 19.11
CA VAL A 106 5.73 -11.40 19.09
C VAL A 106 5.62 -12.31 20.33
N ARG A 107 4.42 -12.40 20.89
CA ARG A 107 4.16 -13.24 22.04
C ARG A 107 4.14 -14.72 21.64
N ASN A 108 4.95 -15.52 22.32
CA ASN A 108 4.98 -16.98 22.22
C ASN A 108 4.60 -17.60 23.57
N GLY A 109 3.31 -17.84 23.79
CA GLY A 109 2.83 -18.30 25.09
C GLY A 109 3.12 -17.28 26.20
N THR A 110 4.01 -17.62 27.09
CA THR A 110 4.48 -16.77 28.22
C THR A 110 5.72 -15.94 27.86
N GLU A 111 6.43 -16.29 26.80
CA GLU A 111 7.67 -15.66 26.38
C GLU A 111 7.46 -14.71 25.20
N MET A 112 8.47 -13.88 24.93
CA MET A 112 8.51 -13.00 23.76
C MET A 112 9.63 -13.48 22.85
N ALA A 113 9.31 -13.60 21.55
CA ALA A 113 10.26 -13.99 20.52
C ALA A 113 10.43 -12.86 19.50
N PRO A 114 11.66 -12.57 19.03
CA PRO A 114 11.87 -11.54 18.02
C PRO A 114 11.26 -11.97 16.68
N VAL A 115 10.58 -11.04 16.02
CA VAL A 115 9.88 -11.27 14.74
C VAL A 115 10.86 -11.72 13.65
N SER A 116 12.11 -11.24 13.69
CA SER A 116 13.16 -11.63 12.73
C SER A 116 13.42 -13.13 12.61
N GLN A 117 13.04 -13.92 13.62
CA GLN A 117 13.16 -15.38 13.55
C GLN A 117 12.14 -16.02 12.61
N PHE A 118 11.01 -15.35 12.36
CA PHE A 118 9.84 -15.89 11.66
C PHE A 118 9.59 -15.25 10.31
N VAL A 119 10.20 -14.09 10.03
CA VAL A 119 9.94 -13.35 8.81
C VAL A 119 11.20 -13.09 8.01
N THR A 120 11.03 -12.99 6.69
CA THR A 120 12.02 -12.45 5.76
C THR A 120 11.46 -11.18 5.17
N LEU A 121 12.24 -10.11 5.22
CA LEU A 121 11.86 -8.80 4.68
C LEU A 121 12.54 -8.62 3.32
N ASN A 122 11.75 -8.35 2.29
CA ASN A 122 12.24 -8.14 0.93
C ASN A 122 11.78 -6.77 0.42
N ARG A 123 12.71 -5.99 -0.11
CA ARG A 123 12.36 -4.73 -0.79
C ARG A 123 11.76 -5.03 -2.15
N VAL A 124 10.59 -4.53 -2.39
CA VAL A 124 9.88 -4.68 -3.66
C VAL A 124 9.39 -3.32 -4.14
N LEU A 125 9.16 -3.21 -5.44
CA LEU A 125 8.46 -2.06 -6.02
C LEU A 125 7.05 -2.49 -6.37
N GLY A 126 6.09 -1.65 -6.05
CA GLY A 126 4.68 -1.95 -6.32
C GLY A 126 3.83 -0.68 -6.38
N PRO A 127 2.54 -0.83 -6.65
CA PRO A 127 1.63 0.30 -6.64
C PRO A 127 1.35 0.76 -5.20
N GLU A 128 1.34 2.08 -4.99
CA GLU A 128 0.95 2.67 -3.70
C GLU A 128 -0.52 2.41 -3.38
N THR A 129 -1.38 2.45 -4.40
CA THR A 129 -2.83 2.26 -4.25
C THR A 129 -3.39 1.34 -5.32
N ALA A 130 -4.39 0.55 -4.97
CA ALA A 130 -5.16 -0.25 -5.90
C ALA A 130 -6.57 0.35 -6.04
N ASN A 131 -6.82 1.02 -7.14
CA ASN A 131 -8.14 1.61 -7.42
C ASN A 131 -8.99 0.62 -8.21
N ARG A 132 -10.26 0.52 -7.85
CA ARG A 132 -11.26 -0.28 -8.58
C ARG A 132 -12.47 0.56 -8.90
N PHE A 133 -13.03 0.32 -10.08
CA PHE A 133 -14.31 0.88 -10.50
C PHE A 133 -15.18 -0.25 -11.03
N ASN A 134 -16.37 -0.42 -10.47
CA ASN A 134 -17.26 -1.57 -10.72
C ASN A 134 -16.53 -2.93 -10.60
N LEU A 135 -15.71 -3.10 -9.55
CA LEU A 135 -14.88 -4.29 -9.27
C LEU A 135 -13.69 -4.50 -10.22
N TYR A 136 -13.61 -3.76 -11.32
CA TYR A 136 -12.48 -3.82 -12.26
C TYR A 136 -11.34 -2.90 -11.83
N SER A 137 -10.10 -3.31 -12.05
CA SER A 137 -8.92 -2.47 -11.85
C SER A 137 -9.01 -1.21 -12.69
N ALA A 138 -8.74 -0.06 -12.10
CA ALA A 138 -8.91 1.23 -12.75
C ALA A 138 -7.72 2.15 -12.49
N ILE A 139 -7.25 2.83 -13.52
CA ILE A 139 -6.25 3.88 -13.44
C ILE A 139 -6.88 5.17 -13.97
N SER A 140 -6.77 6.24 -13.17
CA SER A 140 -7.30 7.55 -13.56
C SER A 140 -6.30 8.29 -14.42
N ILE A 141 -6.75 8.73 -15.59
CA ILE A 141 -5.99 9.60 -16.49
C ILE A 141 -6.62 10.99 -16.45
N ARG A 142 -5.80 11.98 -16.22
CA ARG A 142 -6.19 13.39 -16.29
C ARG A 142 -5.64 13.99 -17.56
N ARG A 143 -6.46 14.80 -18.23
CA ARG A 143 -6.02 15.55 -19.40
C ARG A 143 -6.26 17.05 -19.20
N LYS A 144 -5.40 17.84 -19.81
CA LYS A 144 -5.57 19.27 -19.95
C LYS A 144 -5.77 19.56 -21.44
N ASP A 145 -6.93 20.07 -21.78
CA ASP A 145 -7.23 20.45 -23.17
C ASP A 145 -6.59 21.80 -23.48
N ILE A 146 -6.22 22.01 -24.73
CA ILE A 146 -5.87 23.34 -25.24
C ILE A 146 -7.15 24.16 -25.22
N ARG A 147 -7.19 25.23 -24.42
CA ARG A 147 -8.36 26.11 -24.40
C ARG A 147 -8.57 26.64 -25.81
N PRO A 148 -9.76 26.47 -26.42
CA PRO A 148 -10.03 27.11 -27.70
C PRO A 148 -9.82 28.62 -27.53
N VAL A 149 -8.94 29.17 -28.36
CA VAL A 149 -8.79 30.63 -28.44
C VAL A 149 -10.17 31.17 -28.79
N LYS A 150 -10.82 31.87 -27.85
CA LYS A 150 -12.06 32.59 -28.15
C LYS A 150 -11.73 33.63 -29.24
N CYS A 151 -12.08 33.32 -30.47
CA CYS A 151 -12.14 34.36 -31.49
C CYS A 151 -13.10 35.44 -30.97
N ARG A 152 -12.58 36.59 -30.58
CA ARG A 152 -13.39 37.81 -30.43
C ARG A 152 -13.89 38.14 -31.82
N LYS A 153 -15.21 38.03 -32.03
CA LYS A 153 -15.91 38.72 -33.12
C LYS A 153 -15.93 40.20 -32.82
#